data_6146d01db1781261e0010cba64e91ffa
#
_entry.id   6146d01db1781261e0010cba64e91ffa
#
_cell.length_a   1.000
_cell.length_b   1.000
_cell.length_c   1.000
_cell.angle_alpha   90.00
_cell.angle_beta   90.00
_cell.angle_gamma   90.00
#
_symmetry.space_group_name_H-M   'P 1'
#
loop_
_entity.id
_entity.type
_entity.pdbx_description
1 polymer ?
#
loop_
_entity_poly.entity_id
_entity_poly.type
_entity_poly.pdbx_seq_one_letter_code
_entity_poly.pdbx_strand_id
1 'polypeptide(L)'
;GGGAASLVPYCAKKMGLQYSIPENAEVISSIGVALSMVRDVVERVIPNPTQEDIKELKKEAIDAAISSGASPDTVEVHIEIDSQTGKVTAIATGSTEVKTTDLLKECDEAEAEQLAKEDFGQKVSNVHLVEKTDKFYVYAGEMGDRHPVRIVDKKGFIKVQCSDAQAVKVKVADYQESVKDLWEKLAVFKTDTVLRPDYFVCVGPRVCDYSAVDLEHVMLLMDLDIGDREPDEEIIVVGAINDVR
;
A
#
# COMPACT_ATOMS: atom_id res chain seq x y z
N GLY A 1 20.22 -7.76 18.37
CA GLY A 1 20.19 -6.48 17.68
C GLY A 1 21.55 -5.81 17.61
N GLY A 2 21.64 -4.63 17.00
CA GLY A 2 22.85 -3.91 16.62
C GLY A 2 23.90 -3.69 17.72
N GLY A 3 23.49 -3.64 19.00
CA GLY A 3 24.43 -3.54 20.14
C GLY A 3 25.02 -4.85 20.66
N ALA A 4 24.60 -5.99 20.11
CA ALA A 4 25.00 -7.30 20.66
C ALA A 4 26.52 -7.54 20.61
N ALA A 5 27.15 -7.15 19.51
CA ALA A 5 28.61 -7.32 19.34
C ALA A 5 29.44 -6.56 20.37
N SER A 6 28.90 -5.44 20.91
CA SER A 6 29.60 -4.65 21.91
C SER A 6 29.36 -5.13 23.34
N LEU A 7 28.15 -5.56 23.68
CA LEU A 7 27.71 -5.87 25.03
C LEU A 7 27.88 -7.36 25.39
N VAL A 8 27.51 -8.26 24.48
CA VAL A 8 27.46 -9.70 24.76
C VAL A 8 28.81 -10.28 25.14
N PRO A 9 29.93 -9.98 24.45
CA PRO A 9 31.24 -10.50 24.83
C PRO A 9 31.68 -10.08 26.23
N TYR A 10 31.45 -8.82 26.58
CA TYR A 10 31.82 -8.29 27.89
C TYR A 10 30.99 -8.92 29.01
N CYS A 11 29.66 -8.98 28.82
CA CYS A 11 28.77 -9.59 29.81
C CYS A 11 29.07 -11.09 30.00
N ALA A 12 29.23 -11.83 28.92
CA ALA A 12 29.55 -13.27 28.96
C ALA A 12 30.83 -13.53 29.68
N LYS A 13 31.90 -12.74 29.41
CA LYS A 13 33.17 -12.85 30.12
C LYS A 13 33.03 -12.59 31.62
N LYS A 14 32.25 -11.60 32.01
CA LYS A 14 31.98 -11.29 33.42
C LYS A 14 31.19 -12.37 34.13
N MET A 15 30.30 -13.04 33.42
CA MET A 15 29.43 -14.10 33.95
C MET A 15 30.03 -15.50 33.82
N GLY A 16 31.18 -15.65 33.16
CA GLY A 16 31.79 -16.96 32.91
C GLY A 16 31.00 -17.82 31.94
N LEU A 17 30.24 -17.21 31.04
CA LEU A 17 29.36 -17.89 30.06
C LEU A 17 30.02 -17.92 28.68
N GLN A 18 29.69 -18.96 27.93
CA GLN A 18 29.97 -18.99 26.49
C GLN A 18 28.93 -18.13 25.75
N TYR A 19 29.33 -17.51 24.64
CA TYR A 19 28.45 -16.74 23.80
C TYR A 19 28.68 -17.05 22.32
N SER A 20 27.64 -16.79 21.52
CA SER A 20 27.71 -16.82 20.07
C SER A 20 26.96 -15.58 19.53
N ILE A 21 27.57 -14.92 18.57
CA ILE A 21 26.96 -13.83 17.85
C ILE A 21 26.73 -14.34 16.42
N PRO A 22 25.44 -14.47 15.98
CA PRO A 22 25.17 -14.94 14.63
C PRO A 22 25.63 -13.91 13.60
N GLU A 23 25.88 -14.39 12.39
CA GLU A 23 26.16 -13.54 11.24
C GLU A 23 24.97 -12.58 11.02
N ASN A 24 25.24 -11.33 10.66
CA ASN A 24 24.27 -10.26 10.49
C ASN A 24 23.47 -9.89 11.77
N ALA A 25 24.03 -10.10 12.94
CA ALA A 25 23.39 -9.78 14.23
C ALA A 25 22.96 -8.30 14.33
N GLU A 26 23.66 -7.40 13.65
CA GLU A 26 23.36 -5.95 13.60
C GLU A 26 22.02 -5.65 12.92
N VAL A 27 21.59 -6.47 11.96
CA VAL A 27 20.34 -6.26 11.19
C VAL A 27 19.21 -7.21 11.61
N ILE A 28 19.45 -8.09 12.58
CA ILE A 28 18.44 -9.07 13.05
C ILE A 28 17.12 -8.42 13.48
N SER A 29 17.18 -7.23 14.12
CA SER A 29 15.96 -6.51 14.52
C SER A 29 15.17 -6.02 13.32
N SER A 30 15.86 -5.54 12.28
CA SER A 30 15.22 -5.10 11.03
C SER A 30 14.63 -6.28 10.27
N ILE A 31 15.32 -7.42 10.25
CA ILE A 31 14.80 -8.68 9.69
C ILE A 31 13.57 -9.14 10.48
N GLY A 32 13.62 -9.08 11.81
CA GLY A 32 12.48 -9.43 12.66
C GLY A 32 11.25 -8.56 12.43
N VAL A 33 11.44 -7.27 12.19
CA VAL A 33 10.32 -6.35 11.81
C VAL A 33 9.78 -6.70 10.43
N ALA A 34 10.66 -6.99 9.46
CA ALA A 34 10.26 -7.40 8.10
C ALA A 34 9.50 -8.75 8.09
N LEU A 35 9.81 -9.63 9.05
CA LEU A 35 9.13 -10.90 9.25
C LEU A 35 7.96 -10.81 10.25
N SER A 36 7.61 -9.61 10.73
CA SER A 36 6.56 -9.45 11.72
C SER A 36 5.21 -9.85 11.14
N MET A 37 4.38 -10.42 12.00
CA MET A 37 3.01 -10.79 11.62
C MET A 37 2.15 -9.53 11.47
N VAL A 38 1.43 -9.46 10.38
CA VAL A 38 0.30 -8.53 10.20
C VAL A 38 -0.84 -9.02 11.10
N ARG A 39 -1.49 -8.09 11.80
CA ARG A 39 -2.66 -8.37 12.63
C ARG A 39 -3.70 -7.28 12.43
N ASP A 40 -4.85 -7.68 11.90
CA ASP A 40 -6.02 -6.81 11.76
C ASP A 40 -7.19 -7.35 12.58
N VAL A 41 -8.03 -6.44 13.07
CA VAL A 41 -9.15 -6.77 13.94
C VAL A 41 -10.40 -6.06 13.43
N VAL A 42 -11.45 -6.85 13.16
CA VAL A 42 -12.77 -6.33 12.78
C VAL A 42 -13.76 -6.71 13.89
N GLU A 43 -14.50 -5.72 14.37
CA GLU A 43 -15.46 -5.90 15.46
C GLU A 43 -16.86 -5.44 15.05
N ARG A 44 -17.87 -6.23 15.37
CA ARG A 44 -19.29 -5.86 15.22
C ARG A 44 -20.08 -6.27 16.44
N VAL A 45 -21.12 -5.52 16.77
CA VAL A 45 -22.11 -5.93 17.77
C VAL A 45 -23.27 -6.59 17.02
N ILE A 46 -23.38 -7.92 17.15
CA ILE A 46 -24.40 -8.75 16.50
C ILE A 46 -25.04 -9.62 17.58
N PRO A 47 -26.20 -9.23 18.11
CA PRO A 47 -26.93 -10.07 19.07
C PRO A 47 -27.34 -11.38 18.37
N ASN A 48 -26.94 -12.54 18.93
CA ASN A 48 -27.17 -13.86 18.35
C ASN A 48 -26.65 -14.03 16.91
N PRO A 49 -25.30 -13.98 16.70
CA PRO A 49 -24.70 -14.05 15.38
C PRO A 49 -25.04 -15.36 14.68
N THR A 50 -25.42 -15.27 13.41
CA THR A 50 -25.63 -16.41 12.53
C THR A 50 -24.32 -16.89 11.92
N GLN A 51 -24.32 -18.06 11.30
CA GLN A 51 -23.14 -18.56 10.58
C GLN A 51 -22.76 -17.64 9.41
N GLU A 52 -23.75 -17.00 8.77
CA GLU A 52 -23.53 -16.06 7.67
C GLU A 52 -22.85 -14.78 8.17
N ASP A 53 -23.30 -14.22 9.31
CA ASP A 53 -22.67 -13.05 9.92
C ASP A 53 -21.20 -13.31 10.27
N ILE A 54 -20.90 -14.48 10.82
CA ILE A 54 -19.52 -14.88 11.17
C ILE A 54 -18.67 -15.03 9.91
N LYS A 55 -19.22 -15.61 8.84
CA LYS A 55 -18.52 -15.81 7.57
C LYS A 55 -18.21 -14.48 6.89
N GLU A 56 -19.14 -13.53 6.91
CA GLU A 56 -18.94 -12.18 6.37
C GLU A 56 -17.84 -11.43 7.14
N LEU A 57 -17.93 -11.45 8.49
CA LEU A 57 -16.95 -10.79 9.35
C LEU A 57 -15.55 -11.41 9.19
N LYS A 58 -15.47 -12.74 9.06
CA LYS A 58 -14.23 -13.45 8.77
C LYS A 58 -13.62 -13.01 7.44
N LYS A 59 -14.43 -12.88 6.39
CA LYS A 59 -13.96 -12.43 5.07
C LYS A 59 -13.44 -11.02 5.15
N GLU A 60 -14.14 -10.11 5.81
CA GLU A 60 -13.73 -8.73 6.00
C GLU A 60 -12.37 -8.63 6.74
N ALA A 61 -12.18 -9.44 7.78
CA ALA A 61 -10.90 -9.49 8.51
C ALA A 61 -9.75 -10.03 7.64
N ILE A 62 -10.00 -11.03 6.79
CA ILE A 62 -9.02 -11.55 5.83
C ILE A 62 -8.63 -10.45 4.83
N ASP A 63 -9.62 -9.77 4.24
CA ASP A 63 -9.40 -8.72 3.26
C ASP A 63 -8.62 -7.54 3.88
N ALA A 64 -8.91 -7.19 5.15
CA ALA A 64 -8.16 -6.18 5.89
C ALA A 64 -6.69 -6.58 6.11
N ALA A 65 -6.43 -7.81 6.57
CA ALA A 65 -5.06 -8.29 6.79
C ALA A 65 -4.25 -8.36 5.49
N ILE A 66 -4.87 -8.79 4.37
CA ILE A 66 -4.22 -8.78 3.05
C ILE A 66 -3.92 -7.35 2.61
N SER A 67 -4.83 -6.42 2.82
CA SER A 67 -4.64 -5.00 2.52
C SER A 67 -3.51 -4.38 3.36
N SER A 68 -3.31 -4.87 4.58
CA SER A 68 -2.20 -4.48 5.47
C SER A 68 -0.88 -5.19 5.12
N GLY A 69 -0.85 -6.02 4.07
CA GLY A 69 0.37 -6.64 3.53
C GLY A 69 0.59 -8.09 3.94
N ALA A 70 -0.39 -8.77 4.51
CA ALA A 70 -0.30 -10.22 4.76
C ALA A 70 -0.39 -11.01 3.44
N SER A 71 0.44 -12.05 3.31
CA SER A 71 0.29 -13.01 2.20
C SER A 71 -1.00 -13.80 2.38
N PRO A 72 -1.87 -13.90 1.34
CA PRO A 72 -3.18 -14.56 1.43
C PRO A 72 -3.10 -15.99 1.97
N ASP A 73 -2.04 -16.73 1.62
CA ASP A 73 -1.85 -18.13 2.01
C ASP A 73 -1.46 -18.29 3.49
N THR A 74 -1.13 -17.20 4.17
CA THR A 74 -0.68 -17.21 5.57
C THR A 74 -1.72 -16.65 6.53
N VAL A 75 -2.84 -16.13 6.01
CA VAL A 75 -3.84 -15.48 6.85
C VAL A 75 -4.68 -16.51 7.60
N GLU A 76 -4.61 -16.46 8.92
CA GLU A 76 -5.46 -17.21 9.84
C GLU A 76 -6.41 -16.26 10.55
N VAL A 77 -7.67 -16.66 10.75
CA VAL A 77 -8.68 -15.84 11.44
C VAL A 77 -9.20 -16.55 12.68
N HIS A 78 -9.07 -15.87 13.81
CA HIS A 78 -9.67 -16.27 15.07
C HIS A 78 -10.93 -15.44 15.35
N ILE A 79 -12.03 -16.10 15.77
CA ILE A 79 -13.30 -15.45 16.09
C ILE A 79 -13.53 -15.54 17.59
N GLU A 80 -13.81 -14.40 18.20
CA GLU A 80 -14.24 -14.30 19.59
C GLU A 80 -15.69 -13.80 19.66
N ILE A 81 -16.52 -14.43 20.49
CA ILE A 81 -17.92 -14.04 20.69
C ILE A 81 -18.15 -13.78 22.16
N ASP A 82 -18.43 -12.54 22.49
CA ASP A 82 -18.88 -12.15 23.82
C ASP A 82 -20.42 -12.20 23.88
N SER A 83 -20.93 -13.23 24.46
CA SER A 83 -22.38 -13.45 24.57
C SER A 83 -23.09 -12.45 25.50
N GLN A 84 -22.37 -11.73 26.36
CA GLN A 84 -22.96 -10.75 27.28
C GLN A 84 -23.22 -9.43 26.56
N THR A 85 -22.29 -9.00 25.71
CA THR A 85 -22.38 -7.75 24.97
C THR A 85 -22.89 -7.95 23.53
N GLY A 86 -22.93 -9.19 23.04
CA GLY A 86 -23.24 -9.51 21.65
C GLY A 86 -22.13 -9.08 20.69
N LYS A 87 -20.92 -8.81 21.21
CA LYS A 87 -19.78 -8.39 20.40
C LYS A 87 -19.12 -9.60 19.75
N VAL A 88 -18.95 -9.54 18.45
CA VAL A 88 -18.20 -10.52 17.65
C VAL A 88 -16.92 -9.83 17.16
N THR A 89 -15.78 -10.43 17.44
CA THR A 89 -14.46 -9.94 17.04
C THR A 89 -13.80 -10.96 16.13
N ALA A 90 -13.41 -10.55 14.93
CA ALA A 90 -12.59 -11.33 14.02
C ALA A 90 -11.18 -10.80 14.04
N ILE A 91 -10.22 -11.64 14.42
CA ILE A 91 -8.79 -11.32 14.49
C ILE A 91 -8.10 -12.07 13.37
N ALA A 92 -7.67 -11.35 12.34
CA ALA A 92 -6.87 -11.91 11.26
C ALA A 92 -5.38 -11.69 11.54
N THR A 93 -4.60 -12.75 11.43
CA THR A 93 -3.14 -12.73 11.55
C THR A 93 -2.52 -13.40 10.34
N GLY A 94 -1.45 -12.81 9.80
CA GLY A 94 -0.74 -13.37 8.65
C GLY A 94 0.69 -12.88 8.61
N SER A 95 1.56 -13.57 7.88
CA SER A 95 2.94 -13.12 7.66
C SER A 95 3.03 -12.29 6.40
N THR A 96 3.89 -11.29 6.41
CA THR A 96 4.29 -10.59 5.18
C THR A 96 5.12 -11.54 4.32
N GLU A 97 4.87 -11.56 3.03
CA GLU A 97 5.75 -12.25 2.10
C GLU A 97 7.08 -11.51 2.02
N VAL A 98 8.13 -12.11 2.54
CA VAL A 98 9.48 -11.61 2.29
C VAL A 98 9.85 -12.05 0.88
N LYS A 99 9.58 -11.21 -0.08
CA LYS A 99 10.20 -11.37 -1.41
C LYS A 99 11.69 -11.15 -1.20
N THR A 100 12.48 -12.20 -1.30
CA THR A 100 13.94 -12.13 -1.40
C THR A 100 14.28 -11.57 -2.79
N THR A 101 13.91 -10.33 -3.00
CA THR A 101 14.29 -9.60 -4.20
C THR A 101 15.74 -9.17 -3.98
N ASP A 102 16.60 -9.49 -4.93
CA ASP A 102 17.94 -8.89 -4.95
C ASP A 102 17.75 -7.37 -5.03
N LEU A 103 17.95 -6.69 -3.90
CA LEU A 103 17.71 -5.24 -3.77
C LEU A 103 18.62 -4.42 -4.70
N LEU A 104 19.62 -5.06 -5.31
CA LEU A 104 20.52 -4.47 -6.30
C LEU A 104 20.01 -4.64 -7.74
N LYS A 105 19.07 -5.57 -7.97
CA LYS A 105 18.47 -5.76 -9.29
C LYS A 105 17.33 -4.79 -9.49
N GLU A 106 17.43 -3.93 -10.49
CA GLU A 106 16.29 -3.10 -10.91
C GLU A 106 15.29 -3.97 -11.70
N CYS A 107 14.01 -3.78 -11.40
CA CYS A 107 12.90 -4.34 -12.14
C CYS A 107 12.78 -3.65 -13.49
N ASP A 108 12.82 -4.39 -14.56
CA ASP A 108 12.58 -3.85 -15.90
C ASP A 108 11.07 -3.66 -16.19
N GLU A 109 10.76 -3.06 -17.33
CA GLU A 109 9.38 -2.75 -17.71
C GLU A 109 8.52 -4.03 -17.88
N ALA A 110 9.12 -5.11 -18.41
CA ALA A 110 8.42 -6.37 -18.65
C ALA A 110 8.15 -7.11 -17.32
N GLU A 111 9.12 -7.10 -16.41
CA GLU A 111 8.96 -7.65 -15.06
C GLU A 111 7.88 -6.85 -14.27
N ALA A 112 7.90 -5.50 -14.38
CA ALA A 112 6.92 -4.64 -13.74
C ALA A 112 5.50 -4.84 -14.31
N GLU A 113 5.38 -5.04 -15.62
CA GLU A 113 4.11 -5.35 -16.27
C GLU A 113 3.53 -6.69 -15.78
N GLN A 114 4.38 -7.70 -15.63
CA GLN A 114 3.98 -8.98 -15.11
C GLN A 114 3.48 -8.89 -13.66
N LEU A 115 4.21 -8.15 -12.81
CA LEU A 115 3.79 -7.90 -11.42
C LEU A 115 2.45 -7.15 -11.35
N ALA A 116 2.27 -6.13 -12.20
CA ALA A 116 1.01 -5.41 -12.29
C ALA A 116 -0.15 -6.32 -12.73
N LYS A 117 0.06 -7.20 -13.74
CA LYS A 117 -0.94 -8.18 -14.20
C LYS A 117 -1.33 -9.18 -13.11
N GLU A 118 -0.36 -9.69 -12.37
CA GLU A 118 -0.59 -10.60 -11.25
C GLU A 118 -1.42 -9.94 -10.15
N ASP A 119 -1.11 -8.71 -9.79
CA ASP A 119 -1.83 -7.96 -8.76
C ASP A 119 -3.23 -7.51 -9.20
N PHE A 120 -3.42 -7.13 -10.45
CA PHE A 120 -4.75 -6.85 -11.00
C PHE A 120 -5.67 -8.08 -10.98
N GLY A 121 -5.10 -9.28 -11.10
CA GLY A 121 -5.82 -10.54 -11.13
C GLY A 121 -6.64 -10.74 -12.42
N GLN A 122 -7.40 -11.84 -12.46
CA GLN A 122 -8.09 -12.31 -13.68
C GLN A 122 -9.26 -11.44 -14.15
N LYS A 123 -9.75 -10.53 -13.30
CA LYS A 123 -10.92 -9.69 -13.63
C LYS A 123 -10.57 -8.45 -14.44
N VAL A 124 -9.30 -8.09 -14.50
CA VAL A 124 -8.80 -6.92 -15.23
C VAL A 124 -8.23 -7.38 -16.56
N SER A 125 -8.64 -6.73 -17.63
CA SER A 125 -8.16 -6.95 -18.99
C SER A 125 -7.36 -5.75 -19.50
N ASN A 126 -6.72 -5.90 -20.66
CA ASN A 126 -6.01 -4.82 -21.37
C ASN A 126 -5.01 -4.05 -20.49
N VAL A 127 -4.24 -4.78 -19.67
CA VAL A 127 -3.19 -4.16 -18.85
C VAL A 127 -2.10 -3.60 -19.76
N HIS A 128 -1.83 -2.30 -19.60
CA HIS A 128 -0.84 -1.59 -20.40
C HIS A 128 -0.14 -0.50 -19.58
N LEU A 129 1.07 -0.15 -19.99
CA LEU A 129 1.81 0.97 -19.43
C LEU A 129 1.13 2.28 -19.87
N VAL A 130 0.77 3.13 -18.90
CA VAL A 130 0.20 4.46 -19.14
C VAL A 130 1.30 5.50 -19.12
N GLU A 131 2.10 5.50 -18.03
CA GLU A 131 3.17 6.47 -17.82
C GLU A 131 4.37 5.82 -17.12
N LYS A 132 5.55 6.44 -17.27
CA LYS A 132 6.75 6.05 -16.53
C LYS A 132 7.68 7.21 -16.24
N THR A 133 8.42 7.07 -15.14
CA THR A 133 9.61 7.88 -14.82
C THR A 133 10.83 6.97 -14.73
N ASP A 134 11.97 7.54 -14.37
CA ASP A 134 13.18 6.76 -14.06
C ASP A 134 13.03 5.87 -12.80
N LYS A 135 12.03 6.12 -11.94
CA LYS A 135 11.78 5.41 -10.68
C LYS A 135 10.51 4.58 -10.64
N PHE A 136 9.52 4.90 -11.48
CA PHE A 136 8.20 4.27 -11.43
C PHE A 136 7.67 3.89 -12.81
N TYR A 137 6.86 2.84 -12.82
CA TYR A 137 5.98 2.43 -13.91
C TYR A 137 4.53 2.54 -13.44
N VAL A 138 3.67 3.10 -14.25
CA VAL A 138 2.23 3.20 -13.97
C VAL A 138 1.48 2.40 -15.01
N TYR A 139 0.80 1.36 -14.57
CA TYR A 139 -0.02 0.47 -15.41
C TYR A 139 -1.49 0.73 -15.14
N ALA A 140 -2.28 0.73 -16.21
CA ALA A 140 -3.73 0.70 -16.13
C ALA A 140 -4.28 -0.56 -16.78
N GLY A 141 -5.50 -0.93 -16.39
CA GLY A 141 -6.25 -2.01 -16.99
C GLY A 141 -7.72 -1.63 -17.13
N GLU A 142 -8.53 -2.57 -17.62
CA GLU A 142 -9.97 -2.39 -17.80
C GLU A 142 -10.74 -3.41 -16.95
N MET A 143 -11.73 -2.95 -16.18
CA MET A 143 -12.62 -3.79 -15.39
C MET A 143 -14.05 -3.25 -15.48
N GLY A 144 -14.79 -3.64 -16.52
CA GLY A 144 -16.08 -3.05 -16.86
C GLY A 144 -15.92 -1.57 -17.24
N ASP A 145 -16.59 -0.68 -16.51
CA ASP A 145 -16.50 0.77 -16.74
C ASP A 145 -15.38 1.44 -15.91
N ARG A 146 -14.58 0.66 -15.18
CA ARG A 146 -13.49 1.14 -14.32
C ARG A 146 -12.13 0.92 -14.95
N HIS A 147 -11.22 1.82 -14.61
CA HIS A 147 -9.83 1.79 -15.06
C HIS A 147 -8.90 1.67 -13.85
N PRO A 148 -8.71 0.44 -13.32
CA PRO A 148 -7.81 0.23 -12.20
C PRO A 148 -6.37 0.58 -12.58
N VAL A 149 -5.63 1.17 -11.63
CA VAL A 149 -4.24 1.61 -11.82
C VAL A 149 -3.32 1.00 -10.77
N ARG A 150 -2.08 0.67 -11.17
CA ARG A 150 -0.99 0.23 -10.30
C ARG A 150 0.25 1.08 -10.54
N ILE A 151 0.88 1.50 -9.44
CA ILE A 151 2.20 2.14 -9.49
C ILE A 151 3.21 1.13 -8.98
N VAL A 152 4.15 0.76 -9.84
CA VAL A 152 5.24 -0.19 -9.54
C VAL A 152 6.56 0.57 -9.53
N ASP A 153 7.37 0.40 -8.47
CA ASP A 153 8.70 1.00 -8.43
C ASP A 153 9.75 0.16 -9.17
N LYS A 154 10.94 0.72 -9.41
CA LYS A 154 12.07 0.03 -10.05
C LYS A 154 12.62 -1.18 -9.27
N LYS A 155 12.13 -1.42 -8.06
CA LYS A 155 12.47 -2.62 -7.28
C LYS A 155 11.40 -3.71 -7.38
N GLY A 156 10.32 -3.48 -8.15
CA GLY A 156 9.22 -4.41 -8.34
C GLY A 156 8.19 -4.39 -7.21
N PHE A 157 8.15 -3.34 -6.38
CA PHE A 157 7.11 -3.19 -5.38
C PHE A 157 5.94 -2.37 -5.91
N ILE A 158 4.73 -2.87 -5.68
CA ILE A 158 3.51 -2.12 -5.94
C ILE A 158 3.32 -1.11 -4.83
N LYS A 159 3.39 0.18 -5.17
CA LYS A 159 3.30 1.29 -4.22
C LYS A 159 1.88 1.79 -4.01
N VAL A 160 1.07 1.75 -5.06
CA VAL A 160 -0.31 2.24 -5.04
C VAL A 160 -1.19 1.30 -5.85
N GLN A 161 -2.37 1.04 -5.34
CA GLN A 161 -3.43 0.26 -5.96
C GLN A 161 -4.70 1.11 -5.99
N CYS A 162 -5.17 1.46 -7.19
CA CYS A 162 -6.42 2.17 -7.37
C CYS A 162 -7.42 1.27 -8.10
N SER A 163 -8.70 1.33 -7.70
CA SER A 163 -9.78 0.58 -8.33
C SER A 163 -10.35 1.27 -9.56
N ASP A 164 -10.24 2.60 -9.62
CA ASP A 164 -10.60 3.43 -10.77
C ASP A 164 -9.80 4.74 -10.70
N ALA A 165 -8.95 5.02 -11.70
CA ALA A 165 -8.06 6.16 -11.66
C ALA A 165 -7.60 6.59 -13.05
N GLN A 166 -7.10 7.82 -13.13
CA GLN A 166 -6.40 8.36 -14.29
C GLN A 166 -5.01 8.84 -13.90
N ALA A 167 -4.03 8.55 -14.72
CA ALA A 167 -2.65 8.99 -14.54
C ALA A 167 -2.24 9.94 -15.65
N VAL A 168 -1.54 11.01 -15.30
CA VAL A 168 -0.96 11.97 -16.23
C VAL A 168 0.47 12.28 -15.85
N LYS A 169 1.34 12.35 -16.83
CA LYS A 169 2.73 12.78 -16.67
C LYS A 169 2.84 14.25 -17.02
N VAL A 170 3.38 15.02 -16.09
CA VAL A 170 3.47 16.48 -16.22
C VAL A 170 4.80 16.99 -15.69
N LYS A 171 5.17 18.21 -16.05
CA LYS A 171 6.28 18.91 -15.42
C LYS A 171 5.85 19.51 -14.09
N VAL A 172 6.81 19.69 -13.20
CA VAL A 172 6.59 20.39 -11.93
C VAL A 172 6.00 21.78 -12.16
N ALA A 173 6.40 22.49 -13.20
CA ALA A 173 5.83 23.81 -13.55
C ALA A 173 4.30 23.78 -13.81
N ASP A 174 3.76 22.64 -14.27
CA ASP A 174 2.38 22.54 -14.80
C ASP A 174 1.45 21.69 -13.94
N TYR A 175 1.92 21.15 -12.80
CA TYR A 175 1.13 20.18 -12.02
C TYR A 175 -0.19 20.73 -11.47
N GLN A 176 -0.22 22.03 -11.11
CA GLN A 176 -1.39 22.65 -10.53
C GLN A 176 -2.59 22.66 -11.50
N GLU A 177 -2.34 22.93 -12.78
CA GLU A 177 -3.35 22.87 -13.82
C GLU A 177 -3.84 21.43 -14.01
N SER A 178 -2.91 20.47 -14.07
CA SER A 178 -3.22 19.05 -14.26
C SER A 178 -4.02 18.47 -13.11
N VAL A 179 -3.75 18.86 -11.86
CA VAL A 179 -4.56 18.44 -10.69
C VAL A 179 -5.98 18.97 -10.77
N LYS A 180 -6.17 20.23 -11.19
CA LYS A 180 -7.50 20.82 -11.40
C LYS A 180 -8.26 20.11 -12.51
N ASP A 181 -7.60 19.83 -13.62
CA ASP A 181 -8.19 19.09 -14.75
C ASP A 181 -8.64 17.68 -14.34
N LEU A 182 -7.81 16.98 -13.55
CA LEU A 182 -8.18 15.68 -13.01
C LEU A 182 -9.36 15.79 -12.04
N TRP A 183 -9.40 16.84 -11.20
CA TRP A 183 -10.52 17.07 -10.33
C TRP A 183 -11.82 17.25 -11.12
N GLU A 184 -11.82 18.10 -12.14
CA GLU A 184 -13.00 18.35 -12.96
C GLU A 184 -13.52 17.10 -13.68
N LYS A 185 -12.59 16.21 -14.09
CA LYS A 185 -12.92 14.95 -14.76
C LYS A 185 -13.42 13.86 -13.83
N LEU A 186 -12.89 13.81 -12.62
CA LEU A 186 -13.07 12.67 -11.70
C LEU A 186 -14.06 12.96 -10.57
N ALA A 187 -14.29 14.24 -10.19
CA ALA A 187 -15.22 14.55 -9.13
C ALA A 187 -16.66 14.20 -9.55
N VAL A 188 -17.32 13.36 -8.76
CA VAL A 188 -18.71 12.96 -9.03
C VAL A 188 -19.64 13.71 -8.09
N PHE A 189 -20.50 14.54 -8.66
CA PHE A 189 -21.51 15.29 -7.93
C PHE A 189 -22.76 14.42 -7.76
N LYS A 190 -23.09 14.06 -6.53
CA LYS A 190 -24.36 13.44 -6.14
C LYS A 190 -25.24 14.48 -5.48
N THR A 191 -26.54 14.21 -5.35
CA THR A 191 -27.56 15.18 -4.89
C THR A 191 -27.16 15.92 -3.59
N ASP A 192 -26.50 15.23 -2.65
CA ASP A 192 -26.13 15.78 -1.34
C ASP A 192 -24.63 15.66 -0.99
N THR A 193 -23.81 15.05 -1.88
CA THR A 193 -22.39 14.81 -1.63
C THR A 193 -21.57 14.92 -2.90
N VAL A 194 -20.31 15.31 -2.75
CA VAL A 194 -19.32 15.28 -3.81
C VAL A 194 -18.33 14.16 -3.49
N LEU A 195 -18.25 13.14 -4.34
CA LEU A 195 -17.16 12.19 -4.29
C LEU A 195 -15.94 12.86 -4.87
N ARG A 196 -14.93 13.03 -4.02
CA ARG A 196 -13.68 13.71 -4.34
C ARG A 196 -12.66 12.69 -4.76
N PRO A 197 -11.84 12.95 -5.80
CA PRO A 197 -10.72 12.10 -6.11
C PRO A 197 -9.65 12.18 -5.03
N ASP A 198 -9.02 11.05 -4.76
CA ASP A 198 -7.76 10.96 -4.02
C ASP A 198 -6.60 11.15 -4.99
N TYR A 199 -5.48 11.72 -4.53
CA TYR A 199 -4.32 11.97 -5.39
C TYR A 199 -3.09 11.24 -4.88
N PHE A 200 -2.34 10.68 -5.83
CA PHE A 200 -1.01 10.10 -5.60
C PHE A 200 -0.03 10.71 -6.59
N VAL A 201 1.14 11.11 -6.12
CA VAL A 201 2.14 11.75 -6.97
C VAL A 201 3.47 11.03 -6.90
N CYS A 202 3.93 10.54 -8.05
CA CYS A 202 5.28 10.00 -8.19
C CYS A 202 6.27 11.14 -8.43
N VAL A 203 7.13 11.40 -7.46
CA VAL A 203 8.12 12.47 -7.51
C VAL A 203 9.48 11.99 -7.03
N GLY A 204 10.50 12.03 -7.89
CA GLY A 204 11.80 11.42 -7.59
C GLY A 204 11.62 9.96 -7.15
N PRO A 205 12.17 9.53 -6.01
CA PRO A 205 12.06 8.15 -5.52
C PRO A 205 10.83 7.89 -4.64
N ARG A 206 9.94 8.87 -4.46
CA ARG A 206 8.80 8.79 -3.54
C ARG A 206 7.47 8.80 -4.28
N VAL A 207 6.48 8.15 -3.67
CA VAL A 207 5.06 8.38 -3.97
C VAL A 207 4.47 9.14 -2.79
N CYS A 208 3.96 10.33 -3.05
CA CYS A 208 3.25 11.13 -2.07
C CYS A 208 1.76 10.79 -2.15
N ASP A 209 1.14 10.57 -1.00
CA ASP A 209 -0.27 10.22 -0.86
C ASP A 209 -1.05 11.42 -0.29
N TYR A 210 -1.99 11.93 -1.06
CA TYR A 210 -2.88 13.03 -0.69
C TYR A 210 -4.35 12.57 -0.67
N SER A 211 -4.58 11.34 -0.27
CA SER A 211 -5.93 10.80 -0.12
C SER A 211 -6.69 11.45 1.03
N ALA A 212 -8.02 11.43 0.94
CA ALA A 212 -8.94 11.96 1.94
C ALA A 212 -8.87 13.49 2.19
N VAL A 213 -8.22 14.25 1.31
CA VAL A 213 -8.05 15.70 1.42
C VAL A 213 -8.88 16.43 0.35
N ASP A 214 -9.33 17.63 0.63
CA ASP A 214 -9.98 18.45 -0.39
C ASP A 214 -8.95 19.10 -1.34
N LEU A 215 -9.41 19.63 -2.45
CA LEU A 215 -8.54 20.16 -3.50
C LEU A 215 -7.62 21.29 -3.02
N GLU A 216 -8.10 22.17 -2.14
CA GLU A 216 -7.31 23.28 -1.62
C GLU A 216 -6.13 22.76 -0.79
N HIS A 217 -6.40 21.79 0.08
CA HIS A 217 -5.35 21.16 0.88
C HIS A 217 -4.42 20.26 0.05
N VAL A 218 -4.92 19.56 -0.97
CA VAL A 218 -4.08 18.83 -1.92
C VAL A 218 -3.06 19.78 -2.56
N MET A 219 -3.51 20.92 -3.07
CA MET A 219 -2.64 21.92 -3.70
C MET A 219 -1.59 22.44 -2.73
N LEU A 220 -1.99 22.76 -1.48
CA LEU A 220 -1.08 23.22 -0.44
C LEU A 220 -0.02 22.17 -0.09
N LEU A 221 -0.43 20.91 0.10
CA LEU A 221 0.48 19.82 0.43
C LEU A 221 1.43 19.50 -0.72
N MET A 222 0.94 19.53 -1.96
CA MET A 222 1.79 19.37 -3.15
C MET A 222 2.81 20.51 -3.27
N ASP A 223 2.44 21.76 -3.02
CA ASP A 223 3.38 22.88 -3.01
C ASP A 223 4.51 22.67 -1.98
N LEU A 224 4.19 22.13 -0.80
CA LEU A 224 5.20 21.82 0.22
C LEU A 224 6.14 20.68 -0.17
N ASP A 225 5.62 19.66 -0.88
CA ASP A 225 6.39 18.46 -1.22
C ASP A 225 7.22 18.60 -2.50
N ILE A 226 6.75 19.40 -3.46
CA ILE A 226 7.33 19.49 -4.81
C ILE A 226 7.62 20.93 -5.27
N GLY A 227 7.18 21.96 -4.55
CA GLY A 227 7.32 23.35 -4.97
C GLY A 227 8.76 23.84 -5.11
N ASP A 228 9.70 23.27 -4.35
CA ASP A 228 11.13 23.60 -4.40
C ASP A 228 11.92 22.78 -5.45
N ARG A 229 11.26 21.96 -6.25
CA ARG A 229 11.91 21.12 -7.27
C ARG A 229 12.12 21.88 -8.57
N GLU A 230 12.97 21.31 -9.44
CA GLU A 230 13.24 21.91 -10.75
C GLU A 230 11.94 21.94 -11.59
N PRO A 231 11.61 23.11 -12.20
CA PRO A 231 10.36 23.27 -12.96
C PRO A 231 10.19 22.28 -14.12
N ASP A 232 11.30 21.85 -14.71
CA ASP A 232 11.32 20.90 -15.83
C ASP A 232 11.32 19.43 -15.40
N GLU A 233 11.38 19.13 -14.12
CA GLU A 233 11.32 17.76 -13.61
C GLU A 233 9.95 17.15 -13.93
N GLU A 234 9.98 15.90 -14.44
CA GLU A 234 8.77 15.15 -14.77
C GLU A 234 8.25 14.40 -13.54
N ILE A 235 6.98 14.55 -13.26
CA ILE A 235 6.24 13.84 -12.23
C ILE A 235 5.02 13.14 -12.83
N ILE A 236 4.49 12.12 -12.14
CA ILE A 236 3.22 11.49 -12.53
C ILE A 236 2.19 11.80 -11.45
N VAL A 237 1.08 12.39 -11.84
CA VAL A 237 -0.08 12.64 -10.99
C VAL A 237 -1.13 11.60 -11.30
N VAL A 238 -1.60 10.89 -10.28
CA VAL A 238 -2.68 9.90 -10.36
C VAL A 238 -3.86 10.42 -9.54
N GLY A 239 -4.99 10.64 -10.20
CA GLY A 239 -6.27 10.92 -9.54
C GLY A 239 -7.10 9.63 -9.49
N ALA A 240 -7.59 9.25 -8.32
CA ALA A 240 -8.34 8.02 -8.10
C ALA A 240 -9.73 8.30 -7.53
N ILE A 241 -10.74 7.56 -8.02
CA ILE A 241 -12.08 7.56 -7.44
C ILE A 241 -12.20 6.34 -6.52
N ASN A 242 -12.48 6.59 -5.25
CA ASN A 242 -12.76 5.53 -4.30
C ASN A 242 -14.27 5.47 -4.04
N ASP A 243 -14.90 4.39 -4.49
CA ASP A 243 -16.36 4.16 -4.34
C ASP A 243 -16.78 3.81 -2.90
N VAL A 244 -15.83 3.71 -1.97
CA VAL A 244 -16.09 3.25 -0.61
C VAL A 244 -15.66 4.32 0.39
N ARG A 245 -16.55 5.24 0.62
CA ARG A 245 -16.62 6.04 1.86
C ARG A 245 -18.05 6.23 2.27
#